data_d56281b65bd36f9449c200e825f77d3e
#
_entry.id   d56281b65bd36f9449c200e825f77d3e
#
_cell.length_a   1.000
_cell.length_b   1.000
_cell.length_c   1.000
_cell.angle_alpha   90.00
_cell.angle_beta   90.00
_cell.angle_gamma   90.00
#
_symmetry.space_group_name_H-M   'P 1'
#
loop_
_entity.id
_entity.type
_entity.pdbx_description
1 polymer ?
#
loop_
_entity_poly.entity_id
_entity_poly.type
_entity_poly.pdbx_seq_one_letter_code
_entity_poly.pdbx_strand_id
1 'polypeptide(L)'
;AIRRRRHCPSCEKRFTTVEQMQLSVIKRSGTSEPFTREKAIAGVRKACKGRPVTEDDLARLGQSVEDSLRSVGFAEVPANEIGLAILGPLRELDEVAYLRFASVYRAFESAEDFATEIAMLRMERPPVVEERAQRASRNLDTVISERRRRSSPR
;
A
#
# COMPACT_ATOMS: atom_id res chain seq x y z
N ALA A 1 -11.55 -18.28 8.76
CA ALA A 1 -10.91 -18.69 10.04
C ALA A 1 -11.93 -19.40 10.95
N ILE A 2 -11.57 -20.55 11.49
CA ILE A 2 -12.40 -21.30 12.44
C ILE A 2 -11.86 -21.02 13.85
N ARG A 3 -12.69 -20.45 14.71
CA ARG A 3 -12.35 -20.21 16.11
C ARG A 3 -12.88 -21.34 16.97
N ARG A 4 -11.99 -21.98 17.77
CA ARG A 4 -12.37 -23.05 18.71
C ARG A 4 -11.98 -22.64 20.12
N ARG A 5 -12.95 -22.66 21.04
CA ARG A 5 -12.69 -22.49 22.46
C ARG A 5 -12.25 -23.83 23.05
N ARG A 6 -11.06 -23.86 23.63
CA ARG A 6 -10.46 -25.09 24.22
C ARG A 6 -10.29 -24.91 25.70
N HIS A 7 -10.28 -26.04 26.39
CA HIS A 7 -10.02 -26.15 27.84
C HIS A 7 -8.86 -27.12 28.06
N CYS A 8 -7.87 -26.70 28.83
CA CYS A 8 -6.76 -27.56 29.17
C CYS A 8 -7.13 -28.41 30.41
N PRO A 9 -7.15 -29.74 30.32
CA PRO A 9 -7.54 -30.59 31.45
C PRO A 9 -6.51 -30.60 32.60
N SER A 10 -5.24 -30.24 32.34
CA SER A 10 -4.18 -30.25 33.32
C SER A 10 -4.04 -28.96 34.12
N CYS A 11 -4.35 -27.78 33.52
CA CYS A 11 -4.22 -26.48 34.17
C CYS A 11 -5.52 -25.70 34.24
N GLU A 12 -6.62 -26.28 33.79
CA GLU A 12 -7.99 -25.72 33.78
C GLU A 12 -8.15 -24.39 33.03
N LYS A 13 -7.10 -23.90 32.40
CA LYS A 13 -7.15 -22.64 31.61
C LYS A 13 -7.95 -22.83 30.34
N ARG A 14 -8.76 -21.81 30.03
CA ARG A 14 -9.48 -21.70 28.78
C ARG A 14 -8.72 -20.81 27.82
N PHE A 15 -8.60 -21.24 26.56
CA PHE A 15 -7.94 -20.48 25.50
C PHE A 15 -8.67 -20.68 24.17
N THR A 16 -8.45 -19.76 23.24
CA THR A 16 -9.05 -19.83 21.91
C THR A 16 -7.97 -20.14 20.88
N THR A 17 -8.21 -21.17 20.07
CA THR A 17 -7.41 -21.47 18.88
C THR A 17 -8.11 -20.92 17.64
N VAL A 18 -7.32 -20.43 16.70
CA VAL A 18 -7.79 -19.97 15.41
C VAL A 18 -7.15 -20.83 14.34
N GLU A 19 -7.97 -21.55 13.59
CA GLU A 19 -7.55 -22.31 12.43
C GLU A 19 -7.72 -21.43 11.19
N GLN A 20 -6.63 -21.14 10.50
CA GLN A 20 -6.64 -20.43 9.23
C GLN A 20 -5.95 -21.28 8.18
N MET A 21 -6.43 -21.18 6.94
CA MET A 21 -5.70 -21.73 5.81
C MET A 21 -4.34 -21.04 5.69
N GLN A 22 -3.27 -21.82 5.69
CA GLN A 22 -1.92 -21.28 5.51
C GLN A 22 -1.76 -20.85 4.06
N LEU A 23 -1.41 -19.58 3.86
CA LEU A 23 -1.05 -19.07 2.55
C LEU A 23 0.42 -19.38 2.30
N SER A 24 0.70 -20.04 1.19
CA SER A 24 2.07 -20.41 0.75
C SER A 24 2.42 -19.70 -0.55
N VAL A 25 3.71 -19.48 -0.75
CA VAL A 25 4.27 -18.82 -1.93
C VAL A 25 5.09 -19.80 -2.72
N ILE A 26 4.78 -19.95 -4.00
CA ILE A 26 5.56 -20.74 -4.94
C ILE A 26 6.64 -19.83 -5.54
N LYS A 27 7.89 -20.14 -5.25
CA LYS A 27 9.06 -19.45 -5.84
C LYS A 27 9.26 -19.82 -7.32
N ARG A 28 10.05 -19.03 -8.03
CA ARG A 28 10.46 -19.33 -9.41
C ARG A 28 11.16 -20.68 -9.54
N SER A 29 11.81 -21.15 -8.48
CA SER A 29 12.44 -22.49 -8.40
C SER A 29 11.43 -23.64 -8.27
N GLY A 30 10.14 -23.36 -8.07
CA GLY A 30 9.11 -24.34 -7.80
C GLY A 30 8.97 -24.74 -6.33
N THR A 31 9.84 -24.24 -5.43
CA THR A 31 9.73 -24.49 -4.00
C THR A 31 8.63 -23.64 -3.37
N SER A 32 7.85 -24.26 -2.48
CA SER A 32 6.82 -23.58 -1.70
C SER A 32 7.35 -23.18 -0.33
N GLU A 33 7.02 -21.96 0.12
CA GLU A 33 7.31 -21.48 1.46
C GLU A 33 6.11 -20.73 2.03
N PRO A 34 5.95 -20.66 3.37
CA PRO A 34 4.89 -19.88 3.99
C PRO A 34 5.00 -18.40 3.60
N PHE A 35 3.84 -17.77 3.31
CA PHE A 35 3.78 -16.33 3.12
C PHE A 35 4.11 -15.61 4.44
N THR A 36 4.97 -14.60 4.37
CA THR A 36 5.24 -13.69 5.48
C THR A 36 5.17 -12.25 4.99
N ARG A 37 4.48 -11.40 5.75
CA ARG A 37 4.35 -9.96 5.41
C ARG A 37 5.71 -9.27 5.33
N GLU A 38 6.63 -9.60 6.24
CA GLU A 38 7.98 -9.02 6.28
C GLU A 38 8.73 -9.24 4.97
N LYS A 39 8.64 -10.44 4.41
CA LYS A 39 9.25 -10.74 3.10
C LYS A 39 8.56 -9.98 1.98
N ALA A 40 7.23 -9.91 1.98
CA ALA A 40 6.46 -9.20 0.97
C ALA A 40 6.80 -7.71 0.95
N ILE A 41 6.87 -7.07 2.12
CA ILE A 41 7.15 -5.63 2.22
C ILE A 41 8.63 -5.26 2.22
N ALA A 42 9.55 -6.21 2.26
CA ALA A 42 10.99 -5.91 2.27
C ALA A 42 11.44 -5.11 1.03
N GLY A 43 10.92 -5.45 -0.16
CA GLY A 43 11.17 -4.71 -1.38
C GLY A 43 10.53 -3.33 -1.37
N VAL A 44 9.32 -3.22 -0.83
CA VAL A 44 8.59 -1.96 -0.66
C VAL A 44 9.34 -1.02 0.28
N ARG A 45 9.83 -1.52 1.42
CA ARG A 45 10.63 -0.73 2.38
C ARG A 45 11.87 -0.12 1.71
N LYS A 46 12.57 -0.87 0.85
CA LYS A 46 13.69 -0.35 0.07
C LYS A 46 13.26 0.76 -0.89
N ALA A 47 12.14 0.59 -1.58
CA ALA A 47 11.59 1.58 -2.50
C ALA A 47 11.16 2.87 -1.78
N CYS A 48 10.67 2.76 -0.55
CA CYS A 48 10.23 3.87 0.30
C CYS A 48 11.38 4.62 0.99
N LYS A 49 12.63 4.21 0.83
CA LYS A 49 13.77 4.87 1.48
C LYS A 49 13.84 6.36 1.13
N GLY A 50 13.84 7.23 2.15
CA GLY A 50 13.85 8.68 1.98
C GLY A 50 12.48 9.27 1.61
N ARG A 51 11.41 8.48 1.69
CA ARG A 51 10.03 8.96 1.49
C ARG A 51 9.32 9.11 2.84
N PRO A 52 8.29 9.99 2.93
CA PRO A 52 7.51 10.19 4.14
C PRO A 52 6.50 9.04 4.35
N VAL A 53 6.99 7.82 4.40
CA VAL A 53 6.24 6.59 4.60
C VAL A 53 6.67 5.99 5.92
N THR A 54 5.71 5.74 6.80
CA THR A 54 5.95 5.20 8.14
C THR A 54 5.93 3.67 8.15
N GLU A 55 6.47 3.05 9.21
CA GLU A 55 6.36 1.60 9.40
C GLU A 55 4.90 1.15 9.56
N ASP A 56 4.03 2.00 10.11
CA ASP A 56 2.59 1.72 10.20
C ASP A 56 1.93 1.70 8.81
N ASP A 57 2.35 2.57 7.90
CA ASP A 57 1.88 2.56 6.51
C ASP A 57 2.32 1.27 5.80
N LEU A 58 3.56 0.83 6.01
CA LEU A 58 4.07 -0.43 5.47
C LEU A 58 3.33 -1.63 6.06
N ALA A 59 3.01 -1.61 7.34
CA ALA A 59 2.25 -2.67 7.99
C ALA A 59 0.82 -2.77 7.42
N ARG A 60 0.15 -1.63 7.21
CA ARG A 60 -1.19 -1.57 6.57
C ARG A 60 -1.13 -2.06 5.12
N LEU A 61 -0.11 -1.66 4.36
CA LEU A 61 0.09 -2.14 3.01
C LEU A 61 0.27 -3.67 3.00
N GLY A 62 1.12 -4.20 3.88
CA GLY A 62 1.35 -5.64 4.00
C GLY A 62 0.08 -6.41 4.37
N GLN A 63 -0.76 -5.85 5.26
CA GLN A 63 -2.06 -6.43 5.61
C GLN A 63 -3.01 -6.42 4.40
N SER A 64 -3.11 -5.31 3.69
CA SER A 64 -3.95 -5.18 2.49
C SER A 64 -3.56 -6.18 1.39
N VAL A 65 -2.26 -6.36 1.18
CA VAL A 65 -1.73 -7.36 0.23
C VAL A 65 -2.11 -8.78 0.66
N GLU A 66 -1.90 -9.14 1.93
CA GLU A 66 -2.28 -10.45 2.45
C GLU A 66 -3.78 -10.72 2.30
N ASP A 67 -4.62 -9.74 2.66
CA ASP A 67 -6.08 -9.86 2.56
C ASP A 67 -6.52 -10.03 1.10
N SER A 68 -5.90 -9.30 0.18
CA SER A 68 -6.14 -9.42 -1.26
C SER A 68 -5.79 -10.83 -1.76
N LEU A 69 -4.61 -11.34 -1.40
CA LEU A 69 -4.19 -12.69 -1.81
C LEU A 69 -5.09 -13.78 -1.23
N ARG A 70 -5.53 -13.63 0.03
CA ARG A 70 -6.45 -14.57 0.68
C ARG A 70 -7.85 -14.53 0.07
N SER A 71 -8.29 -13.38 -0.42
CA SER A 71 -9.62 -13.22 -1.04
C SER A 71 -9.77 -14.04 -2.34
N VAL A 72 -8.67 -14.32 -3.02
CA VAL A 72 -8.66 -15.18 -4.22
C VAL A 72 -8.95 -16.63 -3.88
N GLY A 73 -8.77 -17.05 -2.62
CA GLY A 73 -9.16 -18.38 -2.13
C GLY A 73 -8.16 -19.51 -2.42
N PHE A 74 -7.00 -19.21 -3.00
CA PHE A 74 -5.94 -20.20 -3.21
C PHE A 74 -5.05 -20.36 -1.97
N ALA A 75 -4.68 -21.61 -1.67
CA ALA A 75 -3.72 -21.91 -0.60
C ALA A 75 -2.27 -21.60 -1.03
N GLU A 76 -1.99 -21.65 -2.31
CA GLU A 76 -0.68 -21.40 -2.90
C GLU A 76 -0.77 -20.31 -3.97
N VAL A 77 0.14 -19.34 -3.90
CA VAL A 77 0.17 -18.18 -4.78
C VAL A 77 1.57 -18.05 -5.38
N PRO A 78 1.71 -17.88 -6.71
CA PRO A 78 2.99 -17.59 -7.33
C PRO A 78 3.61 -16.29 -6.81
N ALA A 79 4.92 -16.24 -6.66
CA ALA A 79 5.63 -15.06 -6.13
C ALA A 79 5.38 -13.77 -6.93
N ASN A 80 5.14 -13.88 -8.24
CA ASN A 80 4.79 -12.74 -9.09
C ASN A 80 3.43 -12.11 -8.74
N GLU A 81 2.46 -12.89 -8.26
CA GLU A 81 1.16 -12.36 -7.85
C GLU A 81 1.28 -11.45 -6.62
N ILE A 82 2.25 -11.72 -5.74
CA ILE A 82 2.55 -10.85 -4.60
C ILE A 82 3.01 -9.47 -5.09
N GLY A 83 3.92 -9.44 -6.06
CA GLY A 83 4.40 -8.20 -6.66
C GLY A 83 3.27 -7.39 -7.32
N LEU A 84 2.39 -8.06 -8.05
CA LEU A 84 1.20 -7.44 -8.65
C LEU A 84 0.26 -6.89 -7.58
N ALA A 85 0.01 -7.64 -6.52
CA ALA A 85 -0.84 -7.21 -5.41
C ALA A 85 -0.27 -6.00 -4.64
N ILE A 86 1.05 -5.80 -4.66
CA ILE A 86 1.73 -4.65 -4.03
C ILE A 86 1.56 -3.37 -4.85
N LEU A 87 1.56 -3.45 -6.17
CA LEU A 87 1.61 -2.28 -7.06
C LEU A 87 0.47 -1.28 -6.80
N GLY A 88 -0.76 -1.74 -6.69
CA GLY A 88 -1.92 -0.89 -6.45
C GLY A 88 -1.81 -0.10 -5.13
N PRO A 89 -1.75 -0.78 -3.98
CA PRO A 89 -1.62 -0.12 -2.68
C PRO A 89 -0.38 0.80 -2.56
N LEU A 90 0.74 0.42 -3.17
CA LEU A 90 1.96 1.24 -3.13
C LEU A 90 1.81 2.52 -3.95
N ARG A 91 1.13 2.47 -5.09
CA ARG A 91 0.82 3.64 -5.90
C ARG A 91 -0.02 4.67 -5.13
N GLU A 92 -1.00 4.21 -4.39
CA GLU A 92 -1.83 5.08 -3.53
C GLU A 92 -1.04 5.67 -2.36
N LEU A 93 -0.07 4.94 -1.86
CA LEU A 93 0.74 5.35 -0.73
C LEU A 93 1.80 6.40 -1.12
N ASP A 94 2.59 6.14 -2.16
CA ASP A 94 3.66 7.02 -2.63
C ASP A 94 4.07 6.71 -4.08
N GLU A 95 3.85 7.65 -4.98
CA GLU A 95 4.11 7.48 -6.42
C GLU A 95 5.60 7.27 -6.74
N VAL A 96 6.51 7.91 -5.97
CA VAL A 96 7.95 7.75 -6.20
C VAL A 96 8.41 6.37 -5.76
N ALA A 97 7.95 5.90 -4.60
CA ALA A 97 8.21 4.54 -4.15
C ALA A 97 7.61 3.50 -5.12
N TYR A 98 6.42 3.78 -5.64
CA TYR A 98 5.80 2.96 -6.68
C TYR A 98 6.69 2.85 -7.92
N LEU A 99 7.17 3.96 -8.48
CA LEU A 99 8.04 3.95 -9.67
C LEU A 99 9.34 3.18 -9.42
N ARG A 100 9.94 3.33 -8.24
CA ARG A 100 11.14 2.58 -7.86
C ARG A 100 10.87 1.07 -7.79
N PHE A 101 9.77 0.69 -7.15
CA PHE A 101 9.38 -0.72 -7.03
C PHE A 101 9.01 -1.32 -8.38
N ALA A 102 8.19 -0.62 -9.16
CA ALA A 102 7.75 -1.04 -10.48
C ALA A 102 8.94 -1.20 -11.44
N SER A 103 9.92 -0.30 -11.39
CA SER A 103 11.12 -0.36 -12.24
C SER A 103 11.93 -1.65 -12.03
N VAL A 104 12.06 -2.09 -10.79
CA VAL A 104 12.73 -3.34 -10.45
C VAL A 104 11.85 -4.55 -10.77
N TYR A 105 10.59 -4.50 -10.35
CA TYR A 105 9.65 -5.60 -10.51
C TYR A 105 9.34 -5.91 -11.98
N ARG A 106 9.15 -4.89 -12.81
CA ARG A 106 8.88 -4.99 -14.25
C ARG A 106 10.16 -4.96 -15.10
N ALA A 107 11.33 -4.88 -14.46
CA ALA A 107 12.65 -4.85 -15.11
C ALA A 107 12.73 -3.77 -16.21
N PHE A 108 12.51 -2.49 -15.85
CA PHE A 108 12.68 -1.38 -16.79
C PHE A 108 14.11 -1.33 -17.33
N GLU A 109 14.26 -1.17 -18.63
CA GLU A 109 15.54 -1.19 -19.33
C GLU A 109 15.95 0.21 -19.84
N SER A 110 15.01 1.14 -19.96
CA SER A 110 15.24 2.46 -20.55
C SER A 110 14.51 3.59 -19.79
N ALA A 111 14.88 4.83 -20.10
CA ALA A 111 14.18 6.00 -19.63
C ALA A 111 12.74 6.08 -20.16
N GLU A 112 12.50 5.54 -21.34
CA GLU A 112 11.19 5.49 -22.01
C GLU A 112 10.20 4.63 -21.22
N ASP A 113 10.67 3.57 -20.54
CA ASP A 113 9.83 2.74 -19.66
C ASP A 113 9.29 3.56 -18.49
N PHE A 114 10.15 4.39 -17.88
CA PHE A 114 9.74 5.34 -16.85
C PHE A 114 8.76 6.39 -17.39
N ALA A 115 9.03 6.95 -18.59
CA ALA A 115 8.17 7.94 -19.20
C ALA A 115 6.77 7.37 -19.47
N THR A 116 6.68 6.15 -19.95
CA THR A 116 5.43 5.42 -20.17
C THR A 116 4.67 5.20 -18.88
N GLU A 117 5.34 4.73 -17.84
CA GLU A 117 4.73 4.50 -16.54
C GLU A 117 4.23 5.80 -15.88
N ILE A 118 5.01 6.87 -15.98
CA ILE A 118 4.62 8.21 -15.49
C ILE A 118 3.40 8.73 -16.26
N ALA A 119 3.35 8.52 -17.58
CA ALA A 119 2.19 8.91 -18.39
C ALA A 119 0.92 8.17 -17.94
N MET A 120 1.00 6.88 -17.66
CA MET A 120 -0.12 6.08 -17.12
C MET A 120 -0.58 6.62 -15.76
N LEU A 121 0.34 6.91 -14.83
CA LEU A 121 0.01 7.50 -13.53
C LEU A 121 -0.74 8.83 -13.65
N ARG A 122 -0.35 9.67 -14.61
CA ARG A 122 -0.98 10.97 -14.86
C ARG A 122 -2.36 10.85 -15.49
N MET A 123 -2.58 9.86 -16.36
CA MET A 123 -3.89 9.62 -17.01
C MET A 123 -4.94 9.12 -16.01
N GLU A 124 -4.53 8.33 -15.04
CA GLU A 124 -5.45 7.75 -14.03
C GLU A 124 -5.75 8.70 -12.87
N ARG A 125 -4.98 9.79 -12.73
CA ARG A 125 -5.16 10.80 -11.69
C ARG A 125 -5.44 12.14 -12.34
N PRO A 126 -6.67 12.71 -12.20
CA PRO A 126 -6.92 14.09 -12.61
C PRO A 126 -5.92 15.02 -11.87
N PRO A 127 -5.41 16.07 -12.53
CA PRO A 127 -4.31 16.87 -12.02
C PRO A 127 -4.66 17.49 -10.65
N VAL A 128 -4.00 17.04 -9.61
CA VAL A 128 -4.09 17.58 -8.22
C VAL A 128 -3.69 19.06 -8.15
N VAL A 129 -3.14 19.58 -9.23
CA VAL A 129 -2.75 21.01 -9.40
C VAL A 129 -3.94 21.94 -9.27
N GLU A 130 -5.13 21.55 -9.78
CA GLU A 130 -6.32 22.40 -9.69
C GLU A 130 -6.91 22.46 -8.28
N GLU A 131 -6.91 21.37 -7.52
CA GLU A 131 -7.42 21.39 -6.15
C GLU A 131 -6.54 22.21 -5.19
N ARG A 132 -5.21 22.16 -5.35
CA ARG A 132 -4.29 22.99 -4.56
C ARG A 132 -4.40 24.46 -4.93
N ALA A 133 -4.51 24.78 -6.21
CA ALA A 133 -4.72 26.15 -6.68
C ALA A 133 -6.09 26.68 -6.22
N GLN A 134 -7.15 25.90 -6.30
CA GLN A 134 -8.49 26.28 -5.84
C GLN A 134 -8.59 26.41 -4.32
N ARG A 135 -7.86 25.60 -3.54
CA ARG A 135 -7.76 25.75 -2.08
C ARG A 135 -6.98 27.01 -1.70
N ALA A 136 -5.87 27.29 -2.41
CA ALA A 136 -5.08 28.51 -2.19
C ALA A 136 -5.88 29.77 -2.52
N SER A 137 -6.61 29.79 -3.64
CA SER A 137 -7.49 30.90 -4.03
C SER A 137 -8.61 31.14 -3.02
N ARG A 138 -9.30 30.07 -2.57
CA ARG A 138 -10.35 30.19 -1.54
C ARG A 138 -9.85 30.73 -0.20
N ASN A 139 -8.66 30.31 0.22
CA ASN A 139 -8.04 30.84 1.45
C ASN A 139 -7.65 32.31 1.30
N LEU A 140 -7.16 32.72 0.13
CA LEU A 140 -6.80 34.10 -0.16
C LEU A 140 -8.03 35.01 -0.14
N ASP A 141 -9.12 34.59 -0.76
CA ASP A 141 -10.39 35.33 -0.82
C ASP A 141 -11.01 35.49 0.58
N THR A 142 -10.88 34.48 1.43
CA THR A 142 -11.35 34.53 2.83
C THR A 142 -10.54 35.55 3.60
N VAL A 143 -9.22 35.57 3.49
CA VAL A 143 -8.34 36.52 4.19
C VAL A 143 -8.58 37.95 3.72
N ILE A 144 -8.79 38.15 2.42
CA ILE A 144 -9.08 39.49 1.84
C ILE A 144 -10.43 40.00 2.33
N SER A 145 -11.46 39.15 2.37
CA SER A 145 -12.79 39.53 2.85
C SER A 145 -12.83 39.88 4.33
N GLU A 146 -12.06 39.17 5.17
CA GLU A 146 -11.91 39.49 6.60
C GLU A 146 -11.17 40.80 6.83
N ARG A 147 -10.12 41.12 6.05
CA ARG A 147 -9.43 42.41 6.11
C ARG A 147 -10.33 43.58 5.73
N ARG A 148 -11.17 43.43 4.70
CA ARG A 148 -12.13 44.47 4.29
C ARG A 148 -13.19 44.76 5.36
N ARG A 149 -13.65 43.74 6.09
CA ARG A 149 -14.60 43.90 7.19
C ARG A 149 -14.02 44.63 8.41
N ARG A 150 -12.69 44.50 8.64
CA ARG A 150 -11.98 45.14 9.76
C ARG A 150 -11.57 46.60 9.46
N SER A 151 -11.56 47.01 8.19
CA SER A 151 -11.12 48.35 7.76
C SER A 151 -12.28 49.29 7.40
N SER A 152 -13.55 48.92 7.69
CA SER A 152 -14.70 49.80 7.51
C SER A 152 -14.92 50.60 8.79
N PRO A 153 -14.65 51.95 8.83
CA PRO A 153 -14.94 52.79 9.99
C PRO A 153 -16.44 52.98 10.12
N ARG A 154 -16.92 53.04 11.37
CA ARG A 154 -18.27 53.48 11.73
C ARG A 154 -18.40 54.98 11.56
#